data_0232dc4f8c638bcd588c7f9fb59d8218
#
_entry.id   0232dc4f8c638bcd588c7f9fb59d8218
#
_cell.length_a   1.000
_cell.length_b   1.000
_cell.length_c   1.000
_cell.angle_alpha   90.00
_cell.angle_beta   90.00
_cell.angle_gamma   90.00
#
_symmetry.space_group_name_H-M   'P 1'
#
loop_
_entity.id
_entity.type
_entity.pdbx_description
1 polymer ?
#
loop_
_entity_poly.entity_id
_entity_poly.type
_entity_poly.pdbx_seq_one_letter_code
_entity_poly.pdbx_strand_id
1 'polypeptide(L)'
;MPRATTAAITTLLVTVAAITCAETPLRLPLQQRQLFLDDFIVAEMNGLTRVMHSPEKRGAVLKPQGPLDGEFIQSRSAPMWDPARQRWVMVYIACPLDHPEWIGPCLAFSEDGLHWTRPDLGMVDIGGSANNNRIQPGTDATWPHNALDGVIFDERDPDPAHRYKGLLGAEWREPIVSADCVNWRRLGDTRITSGDESELVFDTIGSRFLAAVKTYSRYGRTFSITFSSDFEHWQPNRPLFSVDDEDQERALQVIEARLDAPGLEKPVFVDPAPPLEAPRPYQPGGQPTWRAECYNIAVFPYEGLYIGLPMIYYPTGTSLPAANNTDGFDHIQLAVTRDLESWQRLGDRKPFIGPSAIDNGRAGVYDRMQLVPTNQPVLRGDELWFYYTGFKWRDSPYKVNPDGSPTDPAALTEAQRADRDEGWAAICLAVLRRDGFISLDAAEKGYVLTRPVLLDGTGLFLNVDASRGSVLVEVVDETGVALPGYALADCAVIHENALKARMRWNSGRDLGDLPAGPVRLKFHIENASLYAFWTEQAPAA
;
A
#
# COMPACT_ATOMS: atom_id res chain seq x y z
N MET A 1 75.77 -45.45 7.28
CA MET A 1 74.43 -46.01 7.04
C MET A 1 73.49 -45.33 8.00
N PRO A 2 72.63 -44.43 7.57
CA PRO A 2 71.61 -43.87 8.47
C PRO A 2 70.28 -44.67 8.29
N ARG A 3 69.65 -44.94 9.39
CA ARG A 3 68.37 -45.64 9.52
C ARG A 3 67.24 -44.69 9.10
N ALA A 4 66.39 -45.13 8.19
CA ALA A 4 65.11 -44.46 7.83
C ALA A 4 64.05 -44.75 8.86
N THR A 5 63.46 -43.71 9.44
CA THR A 5 62.30 -43.77 10.33
C THR A 5 61.04 -43.45 9.53
N THR A 6 60.19 -44.44 9.33
CA THR A 6 58.88 -44.30 8.66
C THR A 6 57.87 -43.77 9.65
N ALA A 7 57.38 -42.54 9.44
CA ALA A 7 56.28 -41.97 10.19
C ALA A 7 54.93 -42.37 9.55
N ALA A 8 54.10 -43.09 10.28
CA ALA A 8 52.72 -43.41 9.87
C ALA A 8 51.81 -42.22 10.16
N ILE A 9 51.21 -41.64 9.12
CA ILE A 9 50.19 -40.60 9.26
C ILE A 9 48.85 -41.31 9.41
N THR A 10 48.26 -41.23 10.62
CA THR A 10 46.90 -41.68 10.90
C THR A 10 45.92 -40.53 10.55
N THR A 11 45.19 -40.66 9.46
CA THR A 11 44.15 -39.71 9.07
C THR A 11 42.90 -39.98 9.94
N LEU A 12 42.60 -39.04 10.85
CA LEU A 12 41.37 -39.07 11.65
C LEU A 12 40.24 -38.51 10.78
N LEU A 13 39.29 -39.36 10.31
CA LEU A 13 38.04 -38.93 9.71
C LEU A 13 37.13 -38.42 10.83
N VAL A 14 37.00 -37.10 10.96
CA VAL A 14 35.97 -36.49 11.77
C VAL A 14 34.66 -36.44 10.95
N THR A 15 33.76 -37.36 11.22
CA THR A 15 32.37 -37.29 10.72
C THR A 15 31.66 -36.19 11.50
N VAL A 16 31.50 -35.02 10.91
CA VAL A 16 30.60 -33.97 11.41
C VAL A 16 29.18 -34.44 11.08
N ALA A 17 28.49 -35.00 12.07
CA ALA A 17 27.05 -35.19 12.00
C ALA A 17 26.41 -33.79 11.99
N ALA A 18 25.85 -33.40 10.88
CA ALA A 18 25.01 -32.22 10.81
C ALA A 18 23.78 -32.48 11.71
N ILE A 19 23.74 -31.85 12.87
CA ILE A 19 22.53 -31.78 13.68
C ILE A 19 21.56 -30.91 12.88
N THR A 20 20.70 -31.54 12.08
CA THR A 20 19.52 -30.86 11.52
C THR A 20 18.61 -30.55 12.69
N CYS A 21 18.63 -29.31 13.16
CA CYS A 21 17.64 -28.82 14.10
C CYS A 21 16.28 -28.95 13.40
N ALA A 22 15.39 -29.78 13.96
CA ALA A 22 14.06 -29.97 13.40
C ALA A 22 13.37 -28.58 13.35
N GLU A 23 12.89 -28.21 12.19
CA GLU A 23 12.21 -26.93 11.97
C GLU A 23 10.89 -26.94 12.74
N THR A 24 10.65 -25.91 13.57
CA THR A 24 9.38 -25.82 14.33
C THR A 24 8.22 -25.68 13.34
N PRO A 25 7.21 -26.58 13.40
CA PRO A 25 6.07 -26.53 12.50
C PRO A 25 5.25 -25.24 12.69
N LEU A 26 4.80 -24.67 11.58
CA LEU A 26 3.92 -23.50 11.59
C LEU A 26 2.47 -23.97 11.70
N ARG A 27 1.70 -23.42 12.65
CA ARG A 27 0.26 -23.62 12.67
C ARG A 27 -0.40 -22.60 11.75
N LEU A 28 -1.15 -23.07 10.75
CA LEU A 28 -1.88 -22.20 9.82
C LEU A 28 -3.31 -22.01 10.33
N PRO A 29 -3.70 -20.76 10.69
CA PRO A 29 -5.06 -20.47 11.10
C PRO A 29 -6.06 -20.76 9.97
N LEU A 30 -7.26 -21.25 10.36
CA LEU A 30 -8.36 -21.42 9.41
C LEU A 30 -8.69 -20.13 8.66
N GLN A 31 -8.93 -20.24 7.36
CA GLN A 31 -9.32 -19.15 6.45
C GLN A 31 -8.25 -18.08 6.24
N GLN A 32 -7.13 -18.11 6.99
CA GLN A 32 -6.02 -17.19 6.74
C GLN A 32 -5.25 -17.63 5.51
N ARG A 33 -5.17 -16.74 4.52
CA ARG A 33 -4.49 -16.98 3.26
C ARG A 33 -2.98 -16.88 3.44
N GLN A 34 -2.27 -17.88 2.96
CA GLN A 34 -0.80 -17.90 2.95
C GLN A 34 -0.33 -17.34 1.62
N LEU A 35 0.26 -16.16 1.67
CA LEU A 35 0.79 -15.44 0.52
C LEU A 35 2.27 -15.74 0.33
N PHE A 36 2.77 -15.57 -0.88
CA PHE A 36 4.19 -15.80 -1.23
C PHE A 36 5.00 -14.50 -1.35
N LEU A 37 4.64 -13.49 -0.55
CA LEU A 37 5.31 -12.20 -0.54
C LEU A 37 6.70 -12.26 0.09
N ASP A 38 6.90 -13.19 1.03
CA ASP A 38 8.17 -13.48 1.70
C ASP A 38 8.45 -14.99 1.72
N ASP A 39 9.52 -15.41 2.39
CA ASP A 39 9.88 -16.82 2.53
C ASP A 39 9.32 -17.47 3.80
N PHE A 40 8.41 -16.82 4.52
CA PHE A 40 7.90 -17.32 5.79
C PHE A 40 7.34 -18.74 5.72
N ILE A 41 6.56 -19.04 4.69
CA ILE A 41 5.95 -20.34 4.47
C ILE A 41 6.78 -21.25 3.56
N VAL A 42 7.77 -20.71 2.86
CA VAL A 42 8.56 -21.41 1.82
C VAL A 42 9.77 -22.08 2.43
N ALA A 43 9.91 -23.40 2.24
CA ALA A 43 11.13 -24.14 2.56
C ALA A 43 12.04 -24.29 1.32
N GLU A 44 11.43 -24.54 0.16
CA GLU A 44 12.14 -24.74 -1.09
C GLU A 44 11.30 -24.26 -2.26
N MET A 45 11.94 -23.63 -3.24
CA MET A 45 11.30 -23.19 -4.48
C MET A 45 12.24 -23.48 -5.65
N ASN A 46 11.72 -24.08 -6.71
CA ASN A 46 12.49 -24.43 -7.90
C ASN A 46 11.68 -24.16 -9.17
N GLY A 47 12.31 -23.55 -10.18
CA GLY A 47 11.68 -23.26 -11.47
C GLY A 47 10.55 -22.23 -11.41
N LEU A 48 10.42 -21.47 -10.31
CA LEU A 48 9.41 -20.45 -10.12
C LEU A 48 10.05 -19.08 -9.94
N THR A 49 9.30 -18.05 -10.33
CA THR A 49 9.64 -16.63 -10.10
C THR A 49 8.52 -15.93 -9.34
N ARG A 50 8.87 -15.03 -8.43
CA ARG A 50 7.89 -14.09 -7.84
C ARG A 50 7.62 -12.97 -8.82
N VAL A 51 6.37 -12.82 -9.23
CA VAL A 51 5.92 -11.77 -10.14
C VAL A 51 5.01 -10.81 -9.41
N MET A 52 5.39 -9.52 -9.36
CA MET A 52 4.56 -8.46 -8.81
C MET A 52 3.52 -8.02 -9.85
N HIS A 53 2.26 -7.89 -9.42
CA HIS A 53 1.17 -7.42 -10.26
C HIS A 53 0.75 -6.01 -9.86
N SER A 54 0.75 -5.10 -10.82
CA SER A 54 0.24 -3.75 -10.61
C SER A 54 -1.30 -3.74 -10.67
N PRO A 55 -1.98 -3.01 -9.77
CA PRO A 55 -3.42 -2.82 -9.86
C PRO A 55 -3.84 -2.15 -11.19
N GLU A 56 -4.96 -2.57 -11.73
CA GLU A 56 -5.55 -1.98 -12.93
C GLU A 56 -6.18 -0.62 -12.60
N LYS A 57 -5.71 0.44 -13.23
CA LYS A 57 -6.21 1.79 -13.02
C LYS A 57 -7.59 1.98 -13.65
N ARG A 58 -8.52 2.51 -12.86
CA ARG A 58 -9.90 2.85 -13.27
C ARG A 58 -10.08 4.34 -13.50
N GLY A 59 -9.05 5.17 -13.26
CA GLY A 59 -9.08 6.62 -13.38
C GLY A 59 -9.70 7.32 -12.17
N ALA A 60 -10.08 8.59 -12.36
CA ALA A 60 -10.65 9.41 -11.29
C ALA A 60 -12.11 9.05 -11.02
N VAL A 61 -12.43 8.76 -9.75
CA VAL A 61 -13.80 8.46 -9.28
C VAL A 61 -14.46 9.65 -8.59
N LEU A 62 -13.65 10.59 -8.05
CA LEU A 62 -14.14 11.86 -7.53
C LEU A 62 -13.21 12.96 -8.02
N LYS A 63 -13.76 13.92 -8.78
CA LYS A 63 -13.04 15.07 -9.35
C LYS A 63 -13.41 16.35 -8.62
N PRO A 64 -12.57 17.39 -8.64
CA PRO A 64 -12.95 18.71 -8.16
C PRO A 64 -14.24 19.21 -8.85
N GLN A 65 -15.09 19.88 -8.09
CA GLN A 65 -16.34 20.41 -8.61
C GLN A 65 -16.73 21.71 -7.88
N GLY A 66 -16.93 22.78 -8.66
CA GLY A 66 -17.38 24.06 -8.16
C GLY A 66 -16.35 24.80 -7.32
N PRO A 67 -16.72 25.98 -6.78
CA PRO A 67 -15.77 26.86 -6.09
C PRO A 67 -15.23 26.28 -4.77
N LEU A 68 -15.98 25.41 -4.10
CA LEU A 68 -15.57 24.85 -2.83
C LEU A 68 -14.40 23.88 -2.98
N ASP A 69 -14.44 22.99 -3.98
CA ASP A 69 -13.34 22.09 -4.23
C ASP A 69 -12.13 22.79 -4.85
N GLY A 70 -12.41 23.88 -5.58
CA GLY A 70 -11.38 24.68 -6.26
C GLY A 70 -10.61 23.87 -7.31
N GLU A 71 -9.30 24.02 -7.31
CA GLU A 71 -8.42 23.42 -8.31
C GLU A 71 -8.10 21.96 -8.03
N PHE A 72 -8.17 21.51 -6.76
CA PHE A 72 -7.88 20.11 -6.46
C PHE A 72 -8.53 19.61 -5.17
N ILE A 73 -8.71 18.31 -5.13
CA ILE A 73 -9.14 17.56 -3.94
C ILE A 73 -8.14 16.46 -3.64
N GLN A 74 -8.02 16.10 -2.36
CA GLN A 74 -7.13 15.01 -1.94
C GLN A 74 -7.71 14.24 -0.75
N SER A 75 -7.28 12.98 -0.55
CA SER A 75 -7.66 12.18 0.60
C SER A 75 -6.48 11.35 1.10
N ARG A 76 -6.45 11.10 2.43
CA ARG A 76 -5.59 10.14 3.12
C ARG A 76 -6.41 9.00 3.72
N SER A 77 -7.72 9.01 3.49
CA SER A 77 -8.65 8.02 4.06
C SER A 77 -9.29 7.21 2.95
N ALA A 78 -9.19 5.89 3.03
CA ALA A 78 -9.98 5.02 2.18
C ALA A 78 -11.48 5.18 2.48
N PRO A 79 -12.36 5.01 1.49
CA PRO A 79 -13.79 4.99 1.74
C PRO A 79 -14.19 3.92 2.76
N MET A 80 -15.11 4.26 3.64
CA MET A 80 -15.63 3.40 4.70
C MET A 80 -17.07 3.03 4.40
N TRP A 81 -17.44 1.76 4.61
CA TRP A 81 -18.84 1.35 4.56
C TRP A 81 -19.53 1.73 5.86
N ASP A 82 -20.60 2.52 5.77
CA ASP A 82 -21.47 2.84 6.89
C ASP A 82 -22.71 1.91 6.88
N PRO A 83 -22.80 0.94 7.78
CA PRO A 83 -23.89 -0.02 7.80
C PRO A 83 -25.22 0.61 8.22
N ALA A 84 -25.21 1.72 8.97
CA ALA A 84 -26.43 2.43 9.36
C ALA A 84 -27.03 3.21 8.19
N ARG A 85 -26.18 3.78 7.32
CA ARG A 85 -26.58 4.52 6.12
C ARG A 85 -26.68 3.63 4.87
N GLN A 86 -26.17 2.40 4.92
CA GLN A 86 -26.08 1.47 3.78
C GLN A 86 -25.38 2.13 2.57
N ARG A 87 -24.27 2.84 2.82
CA ARG A 87 -23.48 3.51 1.79
C ARG A 87 -22.02 3.68 2.17
N TRP A 88 -21.21 3.95 1.18
CA TRP A 88 -19.82 4.34 1.34
C TRP A 88 -19.72 5.81 1.74
N VAL A 89 -18.80 6.11 2.64
CA VAL A 89 -18.46 7.46 3.12
C VAL A 89 -16.99 7.72 2.78
N MET A 90 -16.71 8.82 2.11
CA MET A 90 -15.36 9.30 1.83
C MET A 90 -15.15 10.65 2.49
N VAL A 91 -14.06 10.76 3.24
CA VAL A 91 -13.53 12.04 3.73
C VAL A 91 -12.46 12.49 2.76
N TYR A 92 -12.57 13.72 2.27
CA TYR A 92 -11.57 14.31 1.39
C TYR A 92 -11.31 15.77 1.79
N ILE A 93 -10.20 16.33 1.37
CA ILE A 93 -9.86 17.73 1.60
C ILE A 93 -10.09 18.49 0.30
N ALA A 94 -10.94 19.51 0.36
CA ALA A 94 -11.13 20.48 -0.70
C ALA A 94 -10.06 21.58 -0.60
N CYS A 95 -9.44 21.96 -1.71
CA CYS A 95 -8.32 22.88 -1.75
C CYS A 95 -8.51 24.01 -2.78
N PRO A 96 -9.43 24.97 -2.53
CA PRO A 96 -9.60 26.15 -3.36
C PRO A 96 -8.46 27.15 -3.07
N LEU A 97 -7.42 27.19 -3.91
CA LEU A 97 -6.21 27.99 -3.68
C LEU A 97 -6.47 29.50 -3.74
N ASP A 98 -7.50 29.92 -4.49
CA ASP A 98 -7.92 31.32 -4.54
C ASP A 98 -8.64 31.76 -3.24
N HIS A 99 -9.06 30.77 -2.42
CA HIS A 99 -9.73 30.96 -1.14
C HIS A 99 -9.14 30.04 -0.07
N PRO A 100 -7.89 30.28 0.37
CA PRO A 100 -7.20 29.38 1.30
C PRO A 100 -7.92 29.24 2.65
N GLU A 101 -8.74 30.19 3.05
CA GLU A 101 -9.61 30.12 4.21
C GLU A 101 -10.74 29.07 4.09
N TRP A 102 -11.00 28.60 2.87
CA TRP A 102 -11.98 27.54 2.60
C TRP A 102 -11.38 26.14 2.53
N ILE A 103 -10.04 26.00 2.59
CA ILE A 103 -9.38 24.70 2.56
C ILE A 103 -9.79 23.85 3.77
N GLY A 104 -10.14 22.57 3.55
CA GLY A 104 -10.35 21.61 4.64
C GLY A 104 -11.31 20.47 4.28
N PRO A 105 -11.72 19.68 5.29
CA PRO A 105 -12.37 18.39 5.08
C PRO A 105 -13.83 18.52 4.63
N CYS A 106 -14.18 17.65 3.69
CA CYS A 106 -15.49 17.49 3.09
C CYS A 106 -15.92 16.02 3.08
N LEU A 107 -17.22 15.76 2.92
CA LEU A 107 -17.77 14.41 2.78
C LEU A 107 -18.33 14.18 1.39
N ALA A 108 -18.18 12.93 0.92
CA ALA A 108 -18.92 12.41 -0.20
C ALA A 108 -19.50 11.03 0.13
N PHE A 109 -20.65 10.71 -0.48
CA PHE A 109 -21.34 9.44 -0.31
C PHE A 109 -21.46 8.70 -1.63
N SER A 110 -21.43 7.35 -1.56
CA SER A 110 -21.61 6.48 -2.72
C SER A 110 -22.35 5.19 -2.34
N GLU A 111 -23.13 4.65 -3.26
CA GLU A 111 -23.73 3.31 -3.13
C GLU A 111 -22.81 2.21 -3.66
N ASP A 112 -21.98 2.54 -4.63
CA ASP A 112 -21.15 1.58 -5.37
C ASP A 112 -19.62 1.80 -5.22
N GLY A 113 -19.19 2.88 -4.56
CA GLY A 113 -17.78 3.26 -4.43
C GLY A 113 -17.17 3.88 -5.69
N LEU A 114 -17.95 4.03 -6.76
CA LEU A 114 -17.51 4.61 -8.05
C LEU A 114 -18.14 5.97 -8.32
N HIS A 115 -19.42 6.09 -8.03
CA HIS A 115 -20.21 7.31 -8.27
C HIS A 115 -20.49 8.00 -6.93
N TRP A 116 -19.96 9.21 -6.79
CA TRP A 116 -19.97 9.94 -5.54
C TRP A 116 -20.86 11.18 -5.60
N THR A 117 -21.62 11.40 -4.52
CA THR A 117 -22.48 12.57 -4.33
C THR A 117 -21.98 13.38 -3.14
N ARG A 118 -22.09 14.70 -3.24
CA ARG A 118 -21.76 15.66 -2.18
C ARG A 118 -23.05 16.06 -1.48
N PRO A 119 -23.24 15.73 -0.17
CA PRO A 119 -24.44 16.11 0.56
C PRO A 119 -24.40 17.58 0.97
N ASP A 120 -25.56 18.23 1.03
CA ASP A 120 -25.70 19.51 1.71
C ASP A 120 -25.79 19.25 3.21
N LEU A 121 -24.75 19.60 3.96
CA LEU A 121 -24.66 19.34 5.40
C LEU A 121 -25.14 20.51 6.25
N GLY A 122 -25.13 21.73 5.73
CA GLY A 122 -25.55 22.91 6.45
C GLY A 122 -24.64 23.33 7.62
N MET A 123 -23.39 22.82 7.65
CA MET A 123 -22.50 22.96 8.81
C MET A 123 -21.65 24.22 8.79
N VAL A 124 -21.14 24.59 7.63
CA VAL A 124 -20.18 25.69 7.47
C VAL A 124 -20.65 26.64 6.40
N ASP A 125 -20.69 27.94 6.71
CA ASP A 125 -20.95 28.98 5.70
C ASP A 125 -19.67 29.20 4.87
N ILE A 126 -19.78 28.99 3.57
CA ILE A 126 -18.72 29.21 2.59
C ILE A 126 -19.24 30.19 1.54
N GLY A 127 -18.67 31.38 1.51
CA GLY A 127 -19.05 32.41 0.55
C GLY A 127 -20.52 32.88 0.65
N GLY A 128 -21.13 32.81 1.85
CA GLY A 128 -22.51 33.21 2.12
C GLY A 128 -23.54 32.10 1.91
N SER A 129 -23.10 30.83 1.78
CA SER A 129 -23.98 29.67 1.67
C SER A 129 -23.50 28.52 2.54
N ALA A 130 -24.43 27.92 3.30
CA ALA A 130 -24.21 26.68 4.02
C ALA A 130 -24.62 25.42 3.21
N ASN A 131 -25.11 25.57 1.98
CA ASN A 131 -25.47 24.46 1.10
C ASN A 131 -24.20 23.85 0.49
N ASN A 132 -23.47 23.08 1.30
CA ASN A 132 -22.25 22.44 0.92
C ASN A 132 -21.96 21.20 1.80
N ASN A 133 -20.96 20.42 1.41
CA ASN A 133 -20.56 19.18 2.07
C ASN A 133 -19.35 19.36 3.02
N ARG A 134 -19.06 20.58 3.43
CA ARG A 134 -17.98 20.91 4.35
C ARG A 134 -18.32 20.44 5.76
N ILE A 135 -17.33 19.82 6.43
CA ILE A 135 -17.35 19.52 7.86
C ILE A 135 -16.32 20.35 8.60
N GLN A 136 -16.56 20.57 9.89
CA GLN A 136 -15.63 21.25 10.78
C GLN A 136 -15.33 20.35 11.98
N PRO A 137 -14.29 19.48 11.88
CA PRO A 137 -14.05 18.48 12.92
C PRO A 137 -13.46 19.02 14.21
N GLY A 138 -13.01 20.28 14.23
CA GLY A 138 -12.43 20.96 15.39
C GLY A 138 -12.96 22.36 15.59
N THR A 139 -12.43 23.06 16.59
CA THR A 139 -12.76 24.46 16.89
C THR A 139 -12.00 25.45 16.01
N ASP A 140 -10.81 25.06 15.50
CA ASP A 140 -10.03 25.84 14.55
C ASP A 140 -10.46 25.46 13.13
N ALA A 141 -10.98 26.45 12.39
CA ALA A 141 -11.43 26.27 11.02
C ALA A 141 -10.32 26.48 9.98
N THR A 142 -9.12 26.86 10.41
CA THR A 142 -8.03 27.24 9.52
C THR A 142 -7.14 26.05 9.15
N TRP A 143 -6.76 26.00 7.88
CA TRP A 143 -5.76 25.06 7.38
C TRP A 143 -4.34 25.45 7.87
N PRO A 144 -3.49 24.48 8.28
CA PRO A 144 -3.70 23.01 8.25
C PRO A 144 -4.27 22.41 9.55
N HIS A 145 -4.66 23.22 10.53
CA HIS A 145 -5.13 22.74 11.85
C HIS A 145 -6.48 21.99 11.78
N ASN A 146 -7.23 22.22 10.71
CA ASN A 146 -8.49 21.52 10.45
C ASN A 146 -8.29 20.29 9.53
N ALA A 147 -7.06 19.91 9.18
CA ALA A 147 -6.80 18.69 8.41
C ALA A 147 -7.30 17.45 9.15
N LEU A 148 -8.03 16.60 8.46
CA LEU A 148 -8.54 15.34 9.00
C LEU A 148 -8.05 14.19 8.15
N ASP A 149 -7.06 13.47 8.68
CA ASP A 149 -6.40 12.37 8.02
C ASP A 149 -6.74 11.03 8.67
N GLY A 150 -6.53 9.94 7.92
CA GLY A 150 -6.59 8.58 8.42
C GLY A 150 -7.92 8.23 9.06
N VAL A 151 -9.06 8.65 8.48
CA VAL A 151 -10.38 8.32 9.04
C VAL A 151 -10.70 6.84 8.81
N ILE A 152 -11.18 6.17 9.87
CA ILE A 152 -11.65 4.79 9.84
C ILE A 152 -13.03 4.66 10.47
N PHE A 153 -13.77 3.61 10.11
CA PHE A 153 -15.00 3.19 10.78
C PHE A 153 -14.72 1.91 11.57
N ASP A 154 -14.88 1.98 12.90
CA ASP A 154 -14.59 0.89 13.83
C ASP A 154 -15.89 0.28 14.36
N GLU A 155 -16.40 -0.76 13.71
CA GLU A 155 -17.61 -1.48 14.13
C GLU A 155 -17.47 -2.17 15.49
N ARG A 156 -16.25 -2.40 15.97
CA ARG A 156 -15.96 -3.09 17.24
C ARG A 156 -16.14 -2.17 18.43
N ASP A 157 -16.13 -0.84 18.23
CA ASP A 157 -16.33 0.07 19.34
C ASP A 157 -17.76 -0.10 19.90
N PRO A 158 -17.88 -0.43 21.20
CA PRO A 158 -19.19 -0.63 21.83
C PRO A 158 -20.00 0.66 21.92
N ASP A 159 -19.35 1.83 21.95
CA ASP A 159 -20.00 3.12 21.91
C ASP A 159 -20.22 3.58 20.47
N PRO A 160 -21.46 3.64 19.97
CA PRO A 160 -21.73 4.12 18.61
C PRO A 160 -21.22 5.54 18.35
N ALA A 161 -21.06 6.37 19.41
CA ALA A 161 -20.55 7.73 19.29
C ALA A 161 -19.05 7.79 18.96
N HIS A 162 -18.33 6.66 19.02
CA HIS A 162 -16.90 6.57 18.77
C HIS A 162 -16.54 5.78 17.50
N ARG A 163 -17.50 5.30 16.73
CA ARG A 163 -17.24 4.40 15.60
C ARG A 163 -16.45 5.03 14.47
N TYR A 164 -16.69 6.31 14.17
CA TYR A 164 -15.76 7.03 13.31
C TYR A 164 -14.61 7.57 14.14
N LYS A 165 -13.40 7.30 13.71
CA LYS A 165 -12.16 7.70 14.35
C LYS A 165 -11.27 8.38 13.32
N GLY A 166 -10.60 9.46 13.72
CA GLY A 166 -9.71 10.21 12.83
C GLY A 166 -8.63 10.95 13.59
N LEU A 167 -7.64 11.44 12.85
CA LEU A 167 -6.52 12.21 13.38
C LEU A 167 -6.61 13.64 12.85
N LEU A 168 -6.85 14.60 13.75
CA LEU A 168 -7.03 16.02 13.44
C LEU A 168 -5.72 16.79 13.59
N GLY A 169 -5.46 17.72 12.69
CA GLY A 169 -4.32 18.64 12.73
C GLY A 169 -3.20 18.28 11.74
N ALA A 170 -2.04 18.90 11.85
CA ALA A 170 -0.89 18.66 10.98
C ALA A 170 0.39 18.36 11.78
N GLU A 171 0.99 19.34 12.46
CA GLU A 171 2.18 19.15 13.30
C GLU A 171 1.92 18.27 14.52
N TRP A 172 0.67 18.27 14.96
CA TRP A 172 0.14 17.45 16.03
C TRP A 172 -1.11 16.75 15.53
N ARG A 173 -1.23 15.48 15.79
CA ARG A 173 -2.42 14.71 15.51
C ARG A 173 -3.19 14.49 16.80
N GLU A 174 -4.41 15.00 16.83
CA GLU A 174 -5.34 14.84 17.95
C GLU A 174 -6.36 13.75 17.62
N PRO A 175 -6.48 12.69 18.44
CA PRO A 175 -7.51 11.68 18.24
C PRO A 175 -8.91 12.29 18.40
N ILE A 176 -9.75 12.12 17.37
CA ILE A 176 -11.15 12.59 17.38
C ILE A 176 -12.09 11.47 16.98
N VAL A 177 -13.30 11.51 17.50
CA VAL A 177 -14.34 10.50 17.27
C VAL A 177 -15.66 11.14 16.87
N SER A 178 -16.48 10.35 16.16
CA SER A 178 -17.81 10.77 15.72
C SER A 178 -18.77 9.58 15.61
N ALA A 179 -20.05 9.84 15.79
CA ALA A 179 -21.12 8.89 15.52
C ALA A 179 -21.52 8.86 14.04
N ASP A 180 -21.27 9.95 13.31
CA ASP A 180 -21.87 10.20 12.00
C ASP A 180 -20.92 10.75 10.93
N CYS A 181 -19.61 10.82 11.25
CA CYS A 181 -18.58 11.41 10.39
C CYS A 181 -18.79 12.91 10.07
N VAL A 182 -19.77 13.56 10.69
CA VAL A 182 -20.10 14.99 10.52
C VAL A 182 -19.76 15.78 11.78
N ASN A 183 -20.26 15.30 12.93
CA ASN A 183 -20.09 15.93 14.23
C ASN A 183 -18.97 15.22 14.99
N TRP A 184 -17.84 15.91 15.15
CA TRP A 184 -16.62 15.35 15.74
C TRP A 184 -16.33 15.95 17.11
N ARG A 185 -15.71 15.16 17.98
CA ARG A 185 -15.19 15.60 19.27
C ARG A 185 -13.82 15.00 19.55
N ARG A 186 -13.01 15.70 20.30
CA ARG A 186 -11.73 15.16 20.79
C ARG A 186 -11.96 14.01 21.75
N LEU A 187 -11.06 13.04 21.70
CA LEU A 187 -10.98 11.96 22.66
C LEU A 187 -9.69 12.16 23.48
N GLY A 188 -9.86 12.66 24.73
CA GLY A 188 -8.74 13.01 25.62
C GLY A 188 -7.92 14.23 25.17
N ASP A 189 -6.73 14.36 25.75
CA ASP A 189 -5.80 15.47 25.52
C ASP A 189 -4.51 15.04 24.83
N THR A 190 -4.46 13.81 24.31
CA THR A 190 -3.27 13.27 23.65
C THR A 190 -2.98 14.01 22.34
N ARG A 191 -1.68 14.30 22.15
CA ARG A 191 -1.14 14.86 20.92
C ARG A 191 -0.01 13.97 20.40
N ILE A 192 -0.20 13.44 19.21
CA ILE A 192 0.81 12.63 18.52
C ILE A 192 1.63 13.57 17.64
N THR A 193 2.94 13.63 17.85
CA THR A 193 3.83 14.45 17.01
C THR A 193 3.85 13.92 15.59
N SER A 194 3.62 14.80 14.62
CA SER A 194 3.69 14.52 13.19
C SER A 194 4.29 15.72 12.46
N GLY A 195 4.90 15.50 11.30
CA GLY A 195 5.45 16.58 10.49
C GLY A 195 4.58 16.94 9.29
N ASP A 196 3.35 16.51 9.21
CA ASP A 196 2.37 16.74 8.12
C ASP A 196 1.37 15.57 8.09
N GLU A 197 1.27 14.83 6.96
CA GLU A 197 0.31 13.74 6.75
C GLU A 197 0.47 12.59 7.74
N SER A 198 -0.61 11.85 7.97
CA SER A 198 -0.62 10.63 8.76
C SER A 198 -1.68 9.65 8.27
N GLU A 199 -1.41 8.37 8.49
CA GLU A 199 -2.31 7.27 8.15
C GLU A 199 -2.74 6.56 9.43
N LEU A 200 -3.98 6.07 9.45
CA LEU A 200 -4.58 5.38 10.59
C LEU A 200 -5.26 4.10 10.12
N VAL A 201 -4.98 3.00 10.81
CA VAL A 201 -5.69 1.73 10.63
C VAL A 201 -5.94 1.06 11.97
N PHE A 202 -6.85 0.09 11.99
CA PHE A 202 -6.89 -0.87 13.07
C PHE A 202 -6.00 -2.07 12.71
N ASP A 203 -4.99 -2.31 13.51
CA ASP A 203 -4.09 -3.46 13.42
C ASP A 203 -4.78 -4.71 13.98
N THR A 204 -5.33 -5.53 13.08
CA THR A 204 -6.00 -6.79 13.44
C THR A 204 -5.05 -7.85 13.95
N ILE A 205 -3.76 -7.76 13.63
CA ILE A 205 -2.72 -8.69 14.11
C ILE A 205 -2.38 -8.36 15.56
N GLY A 206 -2.12 -7.08 15.85
CA GLY A 206 -1.79 -6.60 17.20
C GLY A 206 -3.01 -6.26 18.07
N SER A 207 -4.25 -6.30 17.53
CA SER A 207 -5.49 -5.91 18.20
C SER A 207 -5.42 -4.50 18.81
N ARG A 208 -4.97 -3.51 18.02
CA ARG A 208 -4.72 -2.13 18.45
C ARG A 208 -4.86 -1.16 17.28
N PHE A 209 -4.96 0.13 17.56
CA PHE A 209 -4.84 1.16 16.53
C PHE A 209 -3.37 1.40 16.21
N LEU A 210 -3.10 1.62 14.94
CA LEU A 210 -1.79 1.90 14.39
C LEU A 210 -1.88 3.23 13.64
N ALA A 211 -1.04 4.20 13.99
CA ALA A 211 -0.88 5.43 13.24
C ALA A 211 0.55 5.54 12.70
N ALA A 212 0.66 5.68 11.38
CA ALA A 212 1.90 6.09 10.73
C ALA A 212 1.91 7.61 10.62
N VAL A 213 2.96 8.25 11.13
CA VAL A 213 3.09 9.69 11.20
C VAL A 213 4.38 10.16 10.53
N LYS A 214 4.29 11.26 9.79
CA LYS A 214 5.44 11.83 9.08
C LYS A 214 6.49 12.34 10.08
N THR A 215 7.73 11.95 9.84
CA THR A 215 8.91 12.40 10.55
C THR A 215 10.04 12.69 9.55
N TYR A 216 11.27 12.90 10.02
CA TYR A 216 12.39 13.25 9.16
C TYR A 216 13.62 12.41 9.47
N SER A 217 14.38 12.07 8.44
CA SER A 217 15.63 11.33 8.50
C SER A 217 16.75 12.12 7.79
N ARG A 218 17.94 11.49 7.63
CA ARG A 218 19.02 12.04 6.79
C ARG A 218 18.63 12.21 5.32
N TYR A 219 17.62 11.49 4.86
CA TYR A 219 17.10 11.52 3.50
C TYR A 219 15.75 12.22 3.40
N GLY A 220 15.55 13.28 4.15
CA GLY A 220 14.32 14.06 4.13
C GLY A 220 13.18 13.41 4.87
N ARG A 221 12.01 13.38 4.26
CA ARG A 221 10.79 12.82 4.83
C ARG A 221 10.90 11.32 5.06
N THR A 222 10.37 10.87 6.18
CA THR A 222 10.28 9.45 6.58
C THR A 222 9.07 9.26 7.47
N PHE A 223 8.83 8.06 7.94
CA PHE A 223 7.68 7.76 8.79
C PHE A 223 8.08 7.06 10.08
N SER A 224 7.42 7.45 11.14
CA SER A 224 7.38 6.77 12.43
C SER A 224 6.01 6.15 12.65
N ILE A 225 5.92 5.24 13.62
CA ILE A 225 4.70 4.54 13.98
C ILE A 225 4.42 4.71 15.47
N THR A 226 3.15 4.81 15.81
CA THR A 226 2.66 4.78 17.19
C THR A 226 1.43 3.90 17.29
N PHE A 227 1.11 3.46 18.49
CA PHE A 227 0.02 2.52 18.77
C PHE A 227 -0.84 2.99 19.92
N SER A 228 -2.12 2.58 19.86
CA SER A 228 -3.06 2.74 20.98
C SER A 228 -3.99 1.53 21.07
N SER A 229 -4.29 1.08 22.28
CA SER A 229 -5.29 0.03 22.52
C SER A 229 -6.71 0.56 22.67
N ASP A 230 -6.87 1.85 23.00
CA ASP A 230 -8.14 2.49 23.33
C ASP A 230 -8.47 3.73 22.49
N PHE A 231 -7.58 4.09 21.54
CA PHE A 231 -7.62 5.28 20.71
C PHE A 231 -7.41 6.61 21.45
N GLU A 232 -7.41 6.63 22.77
CA GLU A 232 -7.19 7.82 23.60
C GLU A 232 -5.73 7.97 24.02
N HIS A 233 -5.08 6.88 24.46
CA HIS A 233 -3.70 6.88 24.94
C HIS A 233 -2.77 6.26 23.90
N TRP A 234 -1.79 7.05 23.44
CA TRP A 234 -0.86 6.64 22.39
C TRP A 234 0.56 6.49 22.91
N GLN A 235 1.25 5.48 22.42
CA GLN A 235 2.65 5.21 22.75
C GLN A 235 3.57 6.27 22.11
N PRO A 236 4.81 6.42 22.59
CA PRO A 236 5.81 7.23 21.89
C PRO A 236 6.06 6.73 20.46
N ASN A 237 6.30 7.67 19.54
CA ASN A 237 6.65 7.34 18.16
C ASN A 237 7.96 6.54 18.10
N ARG A 238 8.00 5.52 17.23
CA ARG A 238 9.22 4.76 16.91
C ARG A 238 9.41 4.71 15.39
N PRO A 239 10.66 4.52 14.88
CA PRO A 239 10.88 4.44 13.45
C PRO A 239 10.01 3.35 12.80
N LEU A 240 9.47 3.63 11.62
CA LEU A 240 8.67 2.70 10.83
C LEU A 240 9.37 2.35 9.52
N PHE A 241 9.59 3.36 8.68
CA PHE A 241 10.09 3.16 7.33
C PHE A 241 10.88 4.38 6.86
N SER A 242 12.03 4.13 6.22
CA SER A 242 12.83 5.15 5.56
C SER A 242 13.37 4.59 4.24
N VAL A 243 13.64 5.47 3.30
CA VAL A 243 14.50 5.16 2.15
C VAL A 243 15.91 4.88 2.64
N ASP A 244 16.68 4.14 1.83
CA ASP A 244 18.04 3.71 2.13
C ASP A 244 19.04 4.17 1.04
N ASP A 245 20.30 3.77 1.16
CA ASP A 245 21.34 4.13 0.22
C ASP A 245 21.06 3.57 -1.20
N GLU A 246 20.44 2.41 -1.30
CA GLU A 246 20.06 1.82 -2.59
C GLU A 246 18.99 2.65 -3.30
N ASP A 247 18.00 3.21 -2.55
CA ASP A 247 17.02 4.13 -3.12
C ASP A 247 17.71 5.38 -3.69
N GLN A 248 18.74 5.91 -3.02
CA GLN A 248 19.51 7.07 -3.50
C GLN A 248 20.32 6.76 -4.77
N GLU A 249 20.91 5.58 -4.84
CA GLU A 249 21.69 5.12 -6.02
C GLU A 249 20.78 4.93 -7.24
N ARG A 250 19.63 4.29 -7.05
CA ARG A 250 18.66 4.02 -8.13
C ARG A 250 17.91 5.27 -8.58
N ALA A 251 17.75 6.27 -7.71
CA ALA A 251 16.92 7.45 -7.96
C ALA A 251 17.33 8.22 -9.20
N LEU A 252 18.64 8.33 -9.51
CA LEU A 252 19.09 9.06 -10.69
C LEU A 252 18.53 8.45 -11.98
N GLN A 253 18.60 7.13 -12.12
CA GLN A 253 18.06 6.42 -13.29
C GLN A 253 16.53 6.59 -13.40
N VAL A 254 15.85 6.55 -12.26
CA VAL A 254 14.39 6.75 -12.19
C VAL A 254 14.02 8.17 -12.63
N ILE A 255 14.77 9.18 -12.17
CA ILE A 255 14.58 10.59 -12.54
C ILE A 255 14.85 10.79 -14.04
N GLU A 256 15.98 10.30 -14.55
CA GLU A 256 16.36 10.41 -15.96
C GLU A 256 15.33 9.75 -16.87
N ALA A 257 14.92 8.52 -16.56
CA ALA A 257 13.89 7.80 -17.32
C ALA A 257 12.55 8.55 -17.32
N ARG A 258 12.20 9.23 -16.23
CA ARG A 258 10.98 10.03 -16.15
C ARG A 258 11.10 11.31 -16.97
N LEU A 259 12.22 12.01 -16.91
CA LEU A 259 12.46 13.24 -17.66
C LEU A 259 12.51 13.02 -19.19
N ASP A 260 12.92 11.83 -19.61
CA ASP A 260 12.93 11.43 -21.02
C ASP A 260 11.59 10.89 -21.52
N ALA A 261 10.59 10.75 -20.64
CA ALA A 261 9.29 10.22 -21.03
C ALA A 261 8.62 11.11 -22.09
N PRO A 262 8.09 10.52 -23.18
CA PRO A 262 7.40 11.28 -24.21
C PRO A 262 6.19 12.05 -23.65
N GLY A 263 6.04 13.30 -24.05
CA GLY A 263 4.89 14.12 -23.66
C GLY A 263 4.97 14.68 -22.24
N LEU A 264 6.06 14.50 -21.52
CA LEU A 264 6.31 15.23 -20.29
C LEU A 264 6.48 16.71 -20.67
N GLU A 265 5.53 17.55 -20.25
CA GLU A 265 5.79 18.98 -20.16
C GLU A 265 6.90 19.08 -19.12
N LYS A 266 8.14 19.31 -19.57
CA LYS A 266 9.29 19.36 -18.67
C LYS A 266 8.95 20.35 -17.58
N PRO A 267 9.08 19.94 -16.31
CA PRO A 267 8.96 20.90 -15.23
C PRO A 267 9.89 22.04 -15.56
N VAL A 268 9.38 23.23 -15.39
CA VAL A 268 10.00 24.48 -15.78
C VAL A 268 11.41 24.66 -15.17
N PHE A 269 11.77 23.82 -14.20
CA PHE A 269 13.00 23.87 -13.43
C PHE A 269 13.59 22.46 -13.23
N VAL A 270 14.18 21.94 -14.27
CA VAL A 270 15.09 20.79 -14.11
C VAL A 270 16.50 21.32 -13.90
N ASP A 271 16.81 21.72 -12.69
CA ASP A 271 18.19 21.63 -12.26
C ASP A 271 18.51 20.15 -12.05
N PRO A 272 19.57 19.61 -12.67
CA PRO A 272 19.98 18.25 -12.40
C PRO A 272 20.10 18.10 -10.87
N ALA A 273 19.53 17.02 -10.34
CA ALA A 273 19.62 16.71 -8.92
C ALA A 273 21.07 16.93 -8.47
N PRO A 274 21.32 17.75 -7.44
CA PRO A 274 22.68 18.06 -7.03
C PRO A 274 23.43 16.75 -6.77
N PRO A 275 24.73 16.67 -7.06
CA PRO A 275 25.53 15.51 -6.72
C PRO A 275 25.33 15.23 -5.24
N LEU A 276 25.19 13.95 -4.87
CA LEU A 276 25.02 13.51 -3.48
C LEU A 276 26.22 14.02 -2.66
N GLU A 277 26.09 15.20 -2.11
CA GLU A 277 26.91 15.64 -1.00
C GLU A 277 26.46 14.89 0.26
N ALA A 278 27.31 14.86 1.29
CA ALA A 278 26.95 14.24 2.57
C ALA A 278 25.58 14.74 3.04
N PRO A 279 24.65 13.85 3.41
CA PRO A 279 23.29 14.24 3.78
C PRO A 279 23.29 15.35 4.83
N ARG A 280 22.62 16.45 4.57
CA ARG A 280 22.42 17.52 5.54
C ARG A 280 21.08 17.30 6.25
N PRO A 281 20.93 17.73 7.50
CA PRO A 281 19.61 17.74 8.14
C PRO A 281 18.60 18.50 7.29
N TYR A 282 17.38 17.97 7.20
CA TYR A 282 16.27 18.64 6.52
C TYR A 282 16.12 20.09 7.04
N GLN A 283 16.09 21.03 6.12
CA GLN A 283 15.74 22.42 6.39
C GLN A 283 14.56 22.79 5.50
N PRO A 284 13.41 23.18 6.07
CA PRO A 284 12.28 23.65 5.28
C PRO A 284 12.72 24.77 4.32
N GLY A 285 12.38 24.66 3.03
CA GLY A 285 12.76 25.63 2.00
C GLY A 285 14.20 25.53 1.48
N GLY A 286 15.01 24.56 1.96
CA GLY A 286 16.35 24.27 1.45
C GLY A 286 16.32 23.32 0.25
N GLN A 287 17.39 23.38 -0.59
CA GLN A 287 17.59 22.39 -1.65
C GLN A 287 17.81 21.01 -1.02
N PRO A 288 17.11 19.95 -1.47
CA PRO A 288 17.36 18.61 -0.96
C PRO A 288 18.76 18.14 -1.36
N THR A 289 19.47 17.54 -0.41
CA THR A 289 20.74 16.87 -0.65
C THR A 289 20.57 15.36 -0.92
N TRP A 290 19.31 14.91 -1.09
CA TRP A 290 18.92 13.54 -1.39
C TRP A 290 18.12 13.48 -2.69
N ARG A 291 18.09 12.29 -3.32
CA ARG A 291 17.42 12.05 -4.61
C ARG A 291 16.13 11.26 -4.48
N ALA A 292 15.89 10.66 -3.33
CA ALA A 292 14.67 9.96 -3.00
C ALA A 292 14.34 10.16 -1.52
N GLU A 293 13.05 10.29 -1.20
CA GLU A 293 12.53 10.32 0.17
C GLU A 293 11.18 9.60 0.25
N CYS A 294 10.75 9.18 1.44
CA CYS A 294 9.42 8.62 1.64
C CYS A 294 8.45 9.77 1.95
N TYR A 295 7.61 10.12 0.97
CA TYR A 295 6.67 11.24 1.12
C TYR A 295 5.43 10.87 1.94
N ASN A 296 4.87 9.67 1.71
CA ASN A 296 3.79 9.07 2.48
C ASN A 296 3.96 7.55 2.53
N ILE A 297 3.24 6.86 3.42
CA ILE A 297 3.19 5.41 3.47
C ILE A 297 1.86 4.94 4.07
N ALA A 298 1.09 4.15 3.32
CA ALA A 298 0.05 3.35 3.90
C ALA A 298 0.65 2.07 4.50
N VAL A 299 0.22 1.70 5.70
CA VAL A 299 0.62 0.44 6.35
C VAL A 299 -0.61 -0.21 6.95
N PHE A 300 -0.91 -1.44 6.52
CA PHE A 300 -2.12 -2.14 6.95
C PHE A 300 -1.87 -3.64 7.14
N PRO A 301 -2.59 -4.28 8.09
CA PRO A 301 -2.54 -5.73 8.26
C PRO A 301 -3.28 -6.43 7.12
N TYR A 302 -2.71 -7.51 6.59
CA TYR A 302 -3.33 -8.33 5.57
C TYR A 302 -2.87 -9.79 5.70
N GLU A 303 -3.79 -10.73 5.93
CA GLU A 303 -3.53 -12.18 5.97
C GLU A 303 -2.30 -12.58 6.82
N GLY A 304 -2.17 -11.99 8.01
CA GLY A 304 -1.12 -12.33 8.99
C GLY A 304 0.25 -11.69 8.77
N LEU A 305 0.34 -10.70 7.87
CA LEU A 305 1.51 -9.85 7.67
C LEU A 305 1.08 -8.39 7.49
N TYR A 306 2.03 -7.46 7.48
CA TYR A 306 1.77 -6.06 7.19
C TYR A 306 2.25 -5.74 5.79
N ILE A 307 1.39 -5.05 5.03
CA ILE A 307 1.73 -4.50 3.72
C ILE A 307 2.02 -3.02 3.90
N GLY A 308 3.11 -2.57 3.33
CA GLY A 308 3.48 -1.17 3.19
C GLY A 308 3.38 -0.72 1.75
N LEU A 309 2.78 0.44 1.55
CA LEU A 309 2.72 1.13 0.26
C LEU A 309 3.50 2.45 0.37
N PRO A 310 4.85 2.40 0.43
CA PRO A 310 5.64 3.63 0.50
C PRO A 310 5.56 4.40 -0.81
N MET A 311 5.18 5.67 -0.70
CA MET A 311 5.24 6.67 -1.75
C MET A 311 6.64 7.24 -1.81
N ILE A 312 7.42 6.82 -2.79
CA ILE A 312 8.79 7.28 -2.97
C ILE A 312 8.78 8.50 -3.88
N TYR A 313 9.18 9.62 -3.30
CA TYR A 313 9.25 10.91 -3.97
C TYR A 313 10.65 11.19 -4.49
N TYR A 314 10.73 11.64 -5.72
CA TYR A 314 11.97 11.99 -6.42
C TYR A 314 11.96 13.48 -6.74
N PRO A 315 12.69 14.32 -5.97
CA PRO A 315 12.82 15.74 -6.27
C PRO A 315 13.60 15.93 -7.58
N THR A 316 13.06 16.76 -8.47
CA THR A 316 13.65 17.05 -9.79
C THR A 316 14.21 18.48 -9.89
N GLY A 317 14.06 19.29 -8.88
CA GLY A 317 14.57 20.68 -8.83
C GLY A 317 13.84 21.56 -7.84
N THR A 318 14.07 22.87 -7.92
CA THR A 318 13.29 23.86 -7.18
C THR A 318 11.98 24.11 -7.90
N SER A 319 10.87 24.09 -7.16
CA SER A 319 9.66 24.74 -7.62
C SER A 319 9.88 26.26 -7.75
N LEU A 320 8.96 26.94 -8.41
CA LEU A 320 8.99 28.37 -8.65
C LEU A 320 9.47 29.19 -7.45
N PRO A 321 10.15 30.34 -7.64
CA PRO A 321 10.74 31.12 -6.54
C PRO A 321 9.78 31.53 -5.41
N ALA A 322 8.47 31.40 -5.65
CA ALA A 322 7.44 31.72 -4.66
C ALA A 322 6.94 30.47 -3.88
N ALA A 323 7.31 29.25 -4.27
CA ALA A 323 6.88 28.04 -3.59
C ALA A 323 8.01 27.49 -2.70
N ASN A 324 7.71 27.26 -1.42
CA ASN A 324 8.65 26.73 -0.44
C ASN A 324 8.85 25.20 -0.58
N ASN A 325 8.74 24.65 -1.81
CA ASN A 325 8.77 23.22 -2.04
C ASN A 325 9.62 22.86 -3.27
N THR A 326 9.99 21.58 -3.39
CA THR A 326 10.69 21.07 -4.57
C THR A 326 9.69 20.56 -5.58
N ASP A 327 9.96 20.76 -6.88
CA ASP A 327 9.28 20.00 -7.93
C ASP A 327 9.75 18.54 -7.92
N GLY A 328 8.90 17.64 -8.43
CA GLY A 328 9.22 16.23 -8.46
C GLY A 328 8.01 15.35 -8.77
N PHE A 329 8.26 14.06 -8.78
CA PHE A 329 7.24 13.04 -8.98
C PHE A 329 7.42 11.92 -7.98
N ASP A 330 6.44 11.04 -7.91
CA ASP A 330 6.51 9.86 -7.08
C ASP A 330 5.86 8.63 -7.73
N HIS A 331 6.08 7.51 -7.08
CA HIS A 331 5.32 6.30 -7.29
C HIS A 331 5.17 5.52 -5.99
N ILE A 332 4.11 4.73 -5.92
CA ILE A 332 3.85 3.84 -4.81
C ILE A 332 4.57 2.51 -5.07
N GLN A 333 5.43 2.10 -4.15
CA GLN A 333 6.08 0.78 -4.18
C GLN A 333 5.36 -0.19 -3.25
N LEU A 334 5.76 -1.47 -3.30
CA LEU A 334 5.24 -2.52 -2.45
C LEU A 334 6.33 -2.99 -1.49
N ALA A 335 6.00 -3.04 -0.20
CA ALA A 335 6.87 -3.57 0.83
C ALA A 335 6.06 -4.45 1.80
N VAL A 336 6.72 -5.38 2.49
CA VAL A 336 6.10 -6.24 3.49
C VAL A 336 6.96 -6.37 4.72
N THR A 337 6.32 -6.63 5.85
CA THR A 337 6.97 -6.94 7.11
C THR A 337 6.06 -7.81 7.98
N ARG A 338 6.64 -8.53 8.95
CA ARG A 338 5.89 -9.27 9.97
C ARG A 338 6.02 -8.66 11.36
N ASP A 339 6.94 -7.72 11.55
CA ASP A 339 7.30 -7.12 12.85
C ASP A 339 7.17 -5.60 12.90
N LEU A 340 6.86 -4.94 11.75
CA LEU A 340 6.85 -3.48 11.59
C LEU A 340 8.21 -2.81 11.82
N GLU A 341 9.30 -3.57 11.74
CA GLU A 341 10.69 -3.10 11.93
C GLU A 341 11.54 -3.44 10.71
N SER A 342 11.46 -4.70 10.25
CA SER A 342 12.26 -5.23 9.14
C SER A 342 11.42 -5.28 7.87
N TRP A 343 11.66 -4.37 6.94
CA TRP A 343 10.90 -4.26 5.69
C TRP A 343 11.61 -4.94 4.53
N GLN A 344 10.88 -5.80 3.83
CA GLN A 344 11.30 -6.33 2.53
C GLN A 344 10.62 -5.54 1.41
N ARG A 345 11.41 -4.91 0.53
CA ARG A 345 10.93 -4.21 -0.67
C ARG A 345 10.71 -5.23 -1.79
N LEU A 346 9.52 -5.24 -2.38
CA LEU A 346 9.12 -6.22 -3.39
C LEU A 346 9.23 -5.66 -4.81
N GLY A 347 9.12 -6.53 -5.81
CA GLY A 347 9.12 -6.15 -7.22
C GLY A 347 10.37 -5.41 -7.67
N ASP A 348 11.53 -5.65 -7.03
CA ASP A 348 12.79 -4.95 -7.32
C ASP A 348 12.63 -3.42 -7.21
N ARG A 349 11.87 -2.96 -6.21
CA ARG A 349 11.55 -1.53 -5.96
C ARG A 349 10.89 -0.80 -7.14
N LYS A 350 10.32 -1.56 -8.08
CA LYS A 350 9.55 -0.98 -9.19
C LYS A 350 8.21 -0.45 -8.69
N PRO A 351 7.58 0.44 -9.44
CA PRO A 351 6.25 0.92 -9.10
C PRO A 351 5.22 -0.22 -9.00
N PHE A 352 4.56 -0.33 -7.86
CA PHE A 352 3.33 -1.12 -7.69
C PHE A 352 2.13 -0.37 -8.30
N ILE A 353 2.02 0.94 -7.98
CA ILE A 353 1.16 1.89 -8.69
C ILE A 353 2.07 3.04 -9.12
N GLY A 354 2.37 3.10 -10.40
CA GLY A 354 3.22 4.15 -10.98
C GLY A 354 2.43 5.25 -11.65
N PRO A 355 3.09 6.37 -12.02
CA PRO A 355 2.47 7.42 -12.80
C PRO A 355 1.91 6.90 -14.13
N SER A 356 0.76 7.43 -14.55
CA SER A 356 0.23 7.18 -15.89
C SER A 356 1.13 7.81 -16.96
N ALA A 357 1.10 7.24 -18.16
CA ALA A 357 1.82 7.80 -19.29
C ALA A 357 1.36 9.25 -19.54
N ILE A 358 2.33 10.12 -19.78
CA ILE A 358 2.08 11.51 -20.14
C ILE A 358 1.77 11.53 -21.63
N ASP A 359 0.55 11.91 -21.93
CA ASP A 359 0.07 12.06 -23.30
C ASP A 359 -0.54 13.47 -23.39
N ASN A 360 0.12 14.37 -24.15
CA ASN A 360 -0.33 15.74 -24.32
C ASN A 360 -1.78 15.74 -24.84
N GLY A 361 -2.72 16.22 -24.03
CA GLY A 361 -4.12 16.36 -24.38
C GLY A 361 -5.05 15.30 -23.79
N ARG A 362 -4.59 14.40 -22.94
CA ARG A 362 -5.48 13.51 -22.16
C ARG A 362 -6.10 14.25 -20.98
N ALA A 363 -7.21 14.90 -21.23
CA ALA A 363 -8.14 15.29 -20.18
C ALA A 363 -8.52 14.05 -19.34
N GLY A 364 -8.63 14.21 -18.02
CA GLY A 364 -9.07 13.15 -17.10
C GLY A 364 -8.00 12.22 -16.54
N VAL A 365 -6.73 12.29 -16.99
CA VAL A 365 -5.62 11.53 -16.41
C VAL A 365 -4.96 12.35 -15.32
N TYR A 366 -5.31 12.09 -14.06
CA TYR A 366 -4.82 12.89 -12.94
C TYR A 366 -3.49 12.39 -12.36
N ASP A 367 -3.20 11.12 -12.41
CA ASP A 367 -2.06 10.49 -11.76
C ASP A 367 -0.79 10.48 -12.65
N ARG A 368 -0.43 11.66 -13.16
CA ARG A 368 0.73 11.82 -14.06
C ARG A 368 2.04 12.07 -13.32
N MET A 369 1.98 12.75 -12.15
CA MET A 369 3.17 13.15 -11.41
C MET A 369 3.20 12.61 -9.99
N GLN A 370 2.10 12.73 -9.23
CA GLN A 370 2.05 12.24 -7.85
C GLN A 370 0.86 11.31 -7.63
N LEU A 371 1.10 10.28 -6.80
CA LEU A 371 0.12 9.28 -6.40
C LEU A 371 0.22 9.09 -4.89
N VAL A 372 -0.72 9.66 -4.14
CA VAL A 372 -0.71 9.56 -2.68
C VAL A 372 -1.69 8.47 -2.24
N PRO A 373 -1.23 7.37 -1.65
CA PRO A 373 -2.11 6.30 -1.21
C PRO A 373 -3.04 6.77 -0.09
N THR A 374 -4.18 6.12 0.05
CA THR A 374 -4.98 6.15 1.28
C THR A 374 -4.50 5.07 2.25
N ASN A 375 -4.95 5.12 3.51
CA ASN A 375 -4.48 4.28 4.62
C ASN A 375 -4.52 2.77 4.37
N GLN A 376 -5.45 2.26 3.56
CA GLN A 376 -5.58 0.83 3.24
C GLN A 376 -6.45 0.62 1.99
N PRO A 377 -6.38 -0.54 1.31
CA PRO A 377 -7.36 -0.89 0.29
C PRO A 377 -8.71 -1.26 0.90
N VAL A 378 -9.75 -1.14 0.09
CA VAL A 378 -11.09 -1.63 0.40
C VAL A 378 -11.27 -3.01 -0.23
N LEU A 379 -11.57 -4.03 0.59
CA LEU A 379 -11.90 -5.35 0.09
C LEU A 379 -13.35 -5.36 -0.41
N ARG A 380 -13.57 -5.63 -1.70
CA ARG A 380 -14.89 -5.75 -2.33
C ARG A 380 -15.02 -7.09 -3.05
N GLY A 381 -15.66 -8.05 -2.40
CA GLY A 381 -15.76 -9.41 -2.95
C GLY A 381 -14.37 -10.00 -3.19
N ASP A 382 -14.04 -10.20 -4.45
CA ASP A 382 -12.79 -10.80 -4.91
C ASP A 382 -11.75 -9.79 -5.38
N GLU A 383 -11.89 -8.52 -5.01
CA GLU A 383 -11.03 -7.43 -5.44
C GLU A 383 -10.54 -6.59 -4.25
N LEU A 384 -9.32 -6.07 -4.37
CA LEU A 384 -8.74 -5.04 -3.53
C LEU A 384 -8.80 -3.71 -4.29
N TRP A 385 -9.51 -2.74 -3.75
CA TRP A 385 -9.71 -1.41 -4.31
C TRP A 385 -8.79 -0.42 -3.62
N PHE A 386 -7.79 0.06 -4.34
CA PHE A 386 -6.83 1.07 -3.89
C PHE A 386 -7.30 2.44 -4.35
N TYR A 387 -7.85 3.21 -3.41
CA TYR A 387 -8.09 4.63 -3.66
C TYR A 387 -6.79 5.39 -3.40
N TYR A 388 -6.55 6.39 -4.21
CA TYR A 388 -5.38 7.25 -4.06
C TYR A 388 -5.66 8.63 -4.64
N THR A 389 -4.96 9.65 -4.14
CA THR A 389 -4.99 10.96 -4.80
C THR A 389 -3.99 10.96 -5.94
N GLY A 390 -4.46 11.23 -7.14
CA GLY A 390 -3.62 11.45 -8.31
C GLY A 390 -3.45 12.94 -8.58
N PHE A 391 -2.22 13.39 -8.83
CA PHE A 391 -1.90 14.76 -9.21
C PHE A 391 -1.32 14.79 -10.63
N LYS A 392 -1.84 15.71 -11.46
CA LYS A 392 -1.34 15.92 -12.82
C LYS A 392 0.06 16.52 -12.84
N TRP A 393 0.32 17.42 -11.91
CA TRP A 393 1.59 18.12 -11.66
C TRP A 393 1.68 18.52 -10.19
N ARG A 394 2.88 18.86 -9.73
CA ARG A 394 3.05 19.34 -8.38
C ARG A 394 2.76 20.85 -8.28
N ASP A 395 3.30 21.63 -9.22
CA ASP A 395 2.95 23.04 -9.43
C ASP A 395 2.33 23.21 -10.82
N SER A 396 1.27 23.99 -10.95
CA SER A 396 0.57 24.14 -12.22
C SER A 396 1.45 24.80 -13.28
N PRO A 397 1.81 24.12 -14.37
CA PRO A 397 2.60 24.71 -15.46
C PRO A 397 1.84 25.82 -16.20
N TYR A 398 0.54 25.99 -15.88
CA TYR A 398 -0.33 26.98 -16.53
C TYR A 398 -0.45 28.29 -15.76
N LYS A 399 0.16 28.40 -14.59
CA LYS A 399 0.14 29.62 -13.77
C LYS A 399 1.37 30.48 -13.98
N VAL A 400 2.50 29.88 -14.34
CA VAL A 400 3.79 30.57 -14.39
C VAL A 400 4.66 30.04 -15.54
N ASN A 401 5.28 30.94 -16.25
CA ASN A 401 6.26 30.64 -17.30
C ASN A 401 7.62 30.20 -16.72
N PRO A 402 8.51 29.60 -17.55
CA PRO A 402 9.86 29.21 -17.16
C PRO A 402 10.72 30.30 -16.50
N ASP A 403 10.47 31.57 -16.82
CA ASP A 403 11.17 32.70 -16.28
C ASP A 403 10.59 33.27 -14.96
N GLY A 404 9.53 32.59 -14.43
CA GLY A 404 8.84 33.03 -13.22
C GLY A 404 7.76 34.08 -13.44
N SER A 405 7.51 34.49 -14.67
CA SER A 405 6.44 35.45 -14.99
C SER A 405 5.08 34.72 -15.03
N PRO A 406 3.95 35.37 -14.69
CA PRO A 406 2.61 34.77 -14.85
C PRO A 406 2.36 34.33 -16.29
N THR A 407 1.83 33.15 -16.48
CA THR A 407 1.39 32.65 -17.79
C THR A 407 0.18 33.46 -18.26
N ASP A 408 0.21 33.99 -19.49
CA ASP A 408 -0.98 34.57 -20.09
C ASP A 408 -2.00 33.43 -20.38
N PRO A 409 -3.18 33.41 -19.75
CA PRO A 409 -4.20 32.41 -20.03
C PRO A 409 -4.65 32.36 -21.50
N ALA A 410 -4.51 33.45 -22.24
CA ALA A 410 -4.84 33.54 -23.65
C ALA A 410 -3.81 32.79 -24.54
N ALA A 411 -2.58 32.63 -24.07
CA ALA A 411 -1.53 31.89 -24.77
C ALA A 411 -1.68 30.36 -24.69
N LEU A 412 -2.51 29.84 -23.80
CA LEU A 412 -2.75 28.42 -23.66
C LEU A 412 -3.55 27.88 -24.86
N THR A 413 -3.19 26.68 -25.33
CA THR A 413 -3.98 25.93 -26.30
C THR A 413 -5.34 25.53 -25.71
N GLU A 414 -6.29 25.14 -26.54
CA GLU A 414 -7.60 24.64 -26.08
C GLU A 414 -7.44 23.41 -25.16
N ALA A 415 -6.55 22.48 -25.52
CA ALA A 415 -6.25 21.28 -24.72
C ALA A 415 -5.65 21.65 -23.35
N GLN A 416 -4.72 22.62 -23.28
CA GLN A 416 -4.15 23.09 -22.04
C GLN A 416 -5.16 23.79 -21.14
N ARG A 417 -6.07 24.58 -21.74
CA ARG A 417 -7.17 25.20 -20.99
C ARG A 417 -8.12 24.12 -20.44
N ALA A 418 -8.51 23.15 -21.23
CA ALA A 418 -9.36 22.05 -20.78
C ALA A 418 -8.70 21.26 -19.63
N ASP A 419 -7.42 20.94 -19.76
CA ASP A 419 -6.66 20.22 -18.72
C ASP A 419 -6.55 21.02 -17.41
N ARG A 420 -6.34 22.33 -17.50
CA ARG A 420 -6.35 23.25 -16.36
C ARG A 420 -7.72 23.32 -15.70
N ASP A 421 -8.78 23.52 -16.50
CA ASP A 421 -10.13 23.79 -16.00
C ASP A 421 -10.78 22.55 -15.36
N GLU A 422 -10.30 21.33 -15.68
CA GLU A 422 -10.68 20.11 -14.96
C GLU A 422 -10.14 20.05 -13.52
N GLY A 423 -9.22 20.92 -13.13
CA GLY A 423 -8.44 20.80 -11.90
C GLY A 423 -7.24 19.86 -12.04
N TRP A 424 -6.38 19.84 -11.05
CA TRP A 424 -5.07 19.18 -11.13
C TRP A 424 -4.87 17.99 -10.22
N ALA A 425 -5.78 17.74 -9.25
CA ALA A 425 -5.78 16.48 -8.51
C ALA A 425 -7.20 15.99 -8.24
N ALA A 426 -7.34 14.68 -8.21
CA ALA A 426 -8.60 13.98 -8.00
C ALA A 426 -8.36 12.69 -7.22
N ILE A 427 -9.44 12.13 -6.64
CA ILE A 427 -9.39 10.79 -6.06
C ILE A 427 -9.55 9.77 -7.19
N CYS A 428 -8.54 8.94 -7.34
CA CYS A 428 -8.44 7.88 -8.34
C CYS A 428 -8.64 6.50 -7.70
N LEU A 429 -8.90 5.51 -8.55
CA LEU A 429 -9.05 4.11 -8.15
C LEU A 429 -8.17 3.21 -9.01
N ALA A 430 -7.51 2.25 -8.36
CA ALA A 430 -6.89 1.09 -9.00
C ALA A 430 -7.37 -0.20 -8.33
N VAL A 431 -7.56 -1.25 -9.11
CA VAL A 431 -8.18 -2.50 -8.66
C VAL A 431 -7.22 -3.66 -8.87
N LEU A 432 -7.05 -4.47 -7.85
CA LEU A 432 -6.24 -5.68 -7.88
C LEU A 432 -7.10 -6.89 -7.54
N ARG A 433 -6.83 -8.02 -8.18
CA ARG A 433 -7.32 -9.32 -7.76
C ARG A 433 -7.03 -9.52 -6.27
N ARG A 434 -7.95 -10.05 -5.49
CA ARG A 434 -7.70 -10.42 -4.09
C ARG A 434 -6.44 -11.30 -3.98
N ASP A 435 -5.54 -11.00 -3.04
CA ASP A 435 -4.22 -11.63 -2.86
C ASP A 435 -3.23 -11.42 -4.02
N GLY A 436 -3.61 -10.65 -5.03
CA GLY A 436 -2.89 -10.52 -6.30
C GLY A 436 -1.60 -9.72 -6.26
N PHE A 437 -1.04 -9.38 -5.10
CA PHE A 437 0.20 -8.58 -4.99
C PHE A 437 1.39 -9.26 -5.68
N ILE A 438 1.61 -10.52 -5.35
CA ILE A 438 2.68 -11.37 -5.88
C ILE A 438 2.10 -12.74 -6.21
N SER A 439 2.49 -13.32 -7.34
CA SER A 439 2.30 -14.73 -7.64
C SER A 439 3.63 -15.46 -7.74
N LEU A 440 3.58 -16.78 -7.58
CA LEU A 440 4.62 -17.70 -8.02
C LEU A 440 4.29 -18.18 -9.43
N ASP A 441 5.10 -17.78 -10.39
CA ASP A 441 4.90 -18.10 -11.79
C ASP A 441 5.90 -19.14 -12.28
N ALA A 442 5.39 -20.16 -12.97
CA ALA A 442 6.19 -21.09 -13.75
C ALA A 442 6.06 -20.78 -15.24
N ALA A 443 7.15 -20.45 -15.92
CA ALA A 443 7.16 -20.31 -17.37
C ALA A 443 7.01 -21.67 -18.08
N GLU A 444 7.58 -22.73 -17.50
CA GLU A 444 7.41 -24.12 -17.93
C GLU A 444 6.92 -24.94 -16.75
N LYS A 445 7.81 -25.48 -15.93
CA LYS A 445 7.51 -26.30 -14.75
C LYS A 445 8.33 -25.84 -13.57
N GLY A 446 7.67 -25.80 -12.40
CA GLY A 446 8.33 -25.54 -11.15
C GLY A 446 7.54 -26.10 -9.97
N TYR A 447 8.11 -25.96 -8.77
CA TYR A 447 7.40 -26.29 -7.54
C TYR A 447 7.82 -25.39 -6.40
N VAL A 448 6.91 -25.25 -5.43
CA VAL A 448 7.20 -24.73 -4.11
C VAL A 448 6.83 -25.75 -3.06
N LEU A 449 7.73 -25.95 -2.08
CA LEU A 449 7.54 -26.81 -0.92
C LEU A 449 7.41 -25.92 0.32
N THR A 450 6.37 -26.13 1.10
CA THR A 450 6.21 -25.38 2.35
C THR A 450 7.16 -25.90 3.44
N ARG A 451 7.40 -25.07 4.43
CA ARG A 451 7.90 -25.51 5.74
C ARG A 451 6.91 -26.51 6.36
N PRO A 452 7.31 -27.27 7.39
CA PRO A 452 6.38 -28.13 8.11
C PRO A 452 5.20 -27.29 8.67
N VAL A 453 3.96 -27.74 8.39
CA VAL A 453 2.73 -27.04 8.80
C VAL A 453 1.80 -27.97 9.55
N LEU A 454 1.12 -27.42 10.54
CA LEU A 454 -0.04 -28.01 11.17
C LEU A 454 -1.28 -27.37 10.53
N LEU A 455 -2.08 -28.19 9.87
CA LEU A 455 -3.26 -27.75 9.13
C LEU A 455 -4.52 -27.90 9.99
N ASP A 456 -5.21 -26.79 10.21
CA ASP A 456 -6.54 -26.78 10.80
C ASP A 456 -7.56 -26.68 9.63
N GLY A 457 -8.50 -27.63 9.52
CA GLY A 457 -9.50 -27.67 8.45
C GLY A 457 -9.44 -28.92 7.59
N THR A 458 -10.50 -29.15 6.81
CA THR A 458 -10.65 -30.36 5.99
C THR A 458 -10.46 -30.09 4.50
N GLY A 459 -10.59 -28.84 4.02
CA GLY A 459 -10.41 -28.47 2.62
C GLY A 459 -9.20 -27.59 2.40
N LEU A 460 -8.43 -27.85 1.33
CA LEU A 460 -7.37 -26.98 0.80
C LEU A 460 -7.92 -26.16 -0.36
N PHE A 461 -7.70 -24.86 -0.31
CA PHE A 461 -8.13 -23.91 -1.34
C PHE A 461 -6.95 -23.11 -1.86
N LEU A 462 -7.01 -22.75 -3.14
CA LEU A 462 -5.98 -21.99 -3.85
C LEU A 462 -6.59 -20.78 -4.54
N ASN A 463 -5.84 -19.67 -4.53
CA ASN A 463 -6.02 -18.58 -5.47
C ASN A 463 -5.00 -18.77 -6.59
N VAL A 464 -5.47 -19.04 -7.80
CA VAL A 464 -4.63 -19.54 -8.90
C VAL A 464 -5.13 -19.06 -10.25
N ASP A 465 -4.22 -18.83 -11.18
CA ASP A 465 -4.52 -18.75 -12.61
C ASP A 465 -3.74 -19.87 -13.35
N ALA A 466 -4.42 -20.99 -13.58
CA ALA A 466 -3.92 -22.13 -14.33
C ALA A 466 -4.63 -22.28 -15.69
N SER A 467 -5.24 -21.22 -16.22
CA SER A 467 -5.98 -21.24 -17.49
C SER A 467 -5.13 -21.63 -18.71
N ARG A 468 -3.80 -21.52 -18.60
CA ARG A 468 -2.85 -21.88 -19.66
C ARG A 468 -2.00 -23.11 -19.33
N GLY A 469 -2.20 -23.70 -18.17
CA GLY A 469 -1.37 -24.79 -17.67
C GLY A 469 -2.06 -25.61 -16.60
N SER A 470 -1.35 -25.94 -15.53
CA SER A 470 -1.88 -26.78 -14.47
C SER A 470 -1.24 -26.48 -13.10
N VAL A 471 -2.01 -26.73 -12.05
CA VAL A 471 -1.51 -26.80 -10.67
C VAL A 471 -1.96 -28.10 -10.04
N LEU A 472 -1.01 -28.81 -9.39
CA LEU A 472 -1.25 -30.02 -8.60
C LEU A 472 -0.60 -29.87 -7.23
N VAL A 473 -1.12 -30.59 -6.23
CA VAL A 473 -0.61 -30.53 -4.86
C VAL A 473 -0.39 -31.94 -4.30
N GLU A 474 0.84 -32.18 -3.81
CA GLU A 474 1.16 -33.35 -2.98
C GLU A 474 1.15 -32.94 -1.50
N VAL A 475 0.70 -33.83 -0.64
CA VAL A 475 0.98 -33.73 0.79
C VAL A 475 2.09 -34.71 1.11
N VAL A 476 3.19 -34.20 1.63
CA VAL A 476 4.38 -34.99 1.94
C VAL A 476 4.69 -34.96 3.44
N ASP A 477 5.38 -35.95 3.94
CA ASP A 477 5.91 -35.97 5.30
C ASP A 477 7.13 -35.03 5.46
N GLU A 478 7.70 -34.98 6.65
CA GLU A 478 8.87 -34.14 6.92
C GLU A 478 10.11 -34.52 6.10
N THR A 479 10.18 -35.78 5.61
CA THR A 479 11.28 -36.27 4.77
C THR A 479 11.07 -36.02 3.27
N GLY A 480 9.88 -35.49 2.90
CA GLY A 480 9.50 -35.22 1.51
C GLY A 480 8.87 -36.40 0.78
N VAL A 481 8.48 -37.47 1.51
CA VAL A 481 7.79 -38.62 0.93
C VAL A 481 6.30 -38.35 0.90
N ALA A 482 5.66 -38.57 -0.27
CA ALA A 482 4.22 -38.37 -0.42
C ALA A 482 3.42 -39.32 0.48
N LEU A 483 2.43 -38.79 1.18
CA LEU A 483 1.52 -39.58 2.01
C LEU A 483 0.57 -40.41 1.13
N PRO A 484 0.22 -41.63 1.55
CA PRO A 484 -0.67 -42.50 0.77
C PRO A 484 -2.02 -41.83 0.46
N GLY A 485 -2.37 -41.75 -0.82
CA GLY A 485 -3.59 -41.11 -1.31
C GLY A 485 -3.47 -39.59 -1.54
N TYR A 486 -2.27 -38.99 -1.34
CA TYR A 486 -1.99 -37.60 -1.56
C TYR A 486 -0.79 -37.35 -2.49
N ALA A 487 -0.34 -38.39 -3.17
CA ALA A 487 0.74 -38.24 -4.16
C ALA A 487 0.26 -37.50 -5.40
N LEU A 488 1.21 -37.05 -6.21
CA LEU A 488 0.94 -36.30 -7.45
C LEU A 488 -0.05 -37.06 -8.37
N ALA A 489 0.07 -38.41 -8.45
CA ALA A 489 -0.80 -39.25 -9.26
C ALA A 489 -2.25 -39.33 -8.71
N ASP A 490 -2.43 -39.03 -7.43
CA ASP A 490 -3.76 -39.04 -6.78
C ASP A 490 -4.43 -37.66 -6.89
N CYS A 491 -3.68 -36.60 -7.25
CA CYS A 491 -4.17 -35.21 -7.25
C CYS A 491 -5.08 -34.94 -8.47
N ALA A 492 -6.22 -34.29 -8.23
CA ALA A 492 -7.04 -33.74 -9.28
C ALA A 492 -6.39 -32.44 -9.78
N VAL A 493 -6.21 -32.34 -11.09
CA VAL A 493 -5.51 -31.19 -11.72
C VAL A 493 -6.40 -29.95 -11.73
N ILE A 494 -5.85 -28.80 -11.35
CA ILE A 494 -6.50 -27.50 -11.55
C ILE A 494 -6.02 -26.90 -12.87
N HIS A 495 -6.99 -26.50 -13.74
CA HIS A 495 -6.76 -25.88 -15.05
C HIS A 495 -7.54 -24.58 -15.22
N GLU A 496 -8.00 -23.96 -14.15
CA GLU A 496 -8.87 -22.77 -14.22
C GLU A 496 -8.19 -21.53 -13.63
N ASN A 497 -8.72 -20.36 -13.99
CA ASN A 497 -8.46 -19.12 -13.27
C ASN A 497 -9.52 -18.99 -12.17
N ALA A 498 -9.15 -19.23 -10.92
CA ALA A 498 -10.08 -19.23 -9.80
C ALA A 498 -9.46 -18.56 -8.56
N LEU A 499 -10.26 -17.71 -7.91
CA LEU A 499 -9.88 -17.09 -6.64
C LEU A 499 -10.03 -18.04 -5.45
N LYS A 500 -10.79 -19.13 -5.65
CA LYS A 500 -11.05 -20.15 -4.63
C LYS A 500 -11.21 -21.53 -5.28
N ALA A 501 -10.15 -22.06 -5.87
CA ALA A 501 -10.12 -23.43 -6.38
C ALA A 501 -9.98 -24.41 -5.21
N ARG A 502 -10.91 -25.35 -5.08
CA ARG A 502 -10.79 -26.41 -4.06
C ARG A 502 -9.91 -27.54 -4.59
N MET A 503 -8.81 -27.83 -3.90
CA MET A 503 -7.99 -29.00 -4.18
C MET A 503 -8.74 -30.30 -3.81
N ARG A 504 -8.61 -31.31 -4.64
CA ARG A 504 -9.19 -32.64 -4.44
C ARG A 504 -8.16 -33.72 -4.78
N TRP A 505 -8.30 -34.88 -4.11
CA TRP A 505 -7.54 -36.07 -4.44
C TRP A 505 -8.50 -37.18 -4.91
N ASN A 506 -8.14 -37.87 -5.99
CA ASN A 506 -8.93 -38.92 -6.61
C ASN A 506 -9.14 -40.12 -5.68
N SER A 507 -8.34 -40.25 -4.63
CA SER A 507 -8.51 -41.17 -3.54
C SER A 507 -9.80 -40.97 -2.72
N GLY A 508 -10.47 -39.81 -2.91
CA GLY A 508 -11.62 -39.39 -2.12
C GLY A 508 -11.26 -38.82 -0.74
N ARG A 509 -9.97 -38.72 -0.41
CA ARG A 509 -9.48 -38.18 0.85
C ARG A 509 -9.53 -36.63 0.85
N ASP A 510 -9.64 -36.06 2.04
CA ASP A 510 -9.44 -34.61 2.28
C ASP A 510 -8.39 -34.38 3.38
N LEU A 511 -8.16 -33.14 3.77
CA LEU A 511 -7.14 -32.84 4.79
C LEU A 511 -7.51 -33.40 6.18
N GLY A 512 -8.79 -33.71 6.43
CA GLY A 512 -9.26 -34.31 7.68
C GLY A 512 -8.81 -35.77 7.84
N ASP A 513 -8.44 -36.44 6.76
CA ASP A 513 -7.93 -37.83 6.76
C ASP A 513 -6.41 -37.91 6.97
N LEU A 514 -5.74 -36.78 7.14
CA LEU A 514 -4.29 -36.73 7.39
C LEU A 514 -3.96 -37.32 8.77
N PRO A 515 -2.81 -38.02 8.90
CA PRO A 515 -2.32 -38.40 10.21
C PRO A 515 -2.04 -37.18 11.09
N ALA A 516 -2.20 -37.35 12.39
CA ALA A 516 -1.86 -36.31 13.34
C ALA A 516 -0.35 -35.96 13.25
N GLY A 517 -0.04 -34.68 13.16
CA GLY A 517 1.34 -34.18 13.09
C GLY A 517 1.56 -33.18 11.97
N PRO A 518 2.79 -32.67 11.84
CA PRO A 518 3.14 -31.75 10.78
C PRO A 518 3.26 -32.47 9.43
N VAL A 519 2.83 -31.77 8.39
CA VAL A 519 3.00 -32.16 6.99
C VAL A 519 3.61 -31.02 6.20
N ARG A 520 4.03 -31.28 4.97
CA ARG A 520 4.41 -30.22 4.01
C ARG A 520 3.52 -30.31 2.79
N LEU A 521 3.18 -29.16 2.22
CA LEU A 521 2.47 -29.07 0.95
C LEU A 521 3.48 -28.76 -0.16
N LYS A 522 3.42 -29.56 -1.23
CA LYS A 522 4.25 -29.34 -2.41
C LYS A 522 3.36 -29.00 -3.60
N PHE A 523 3.43 -27.76 -4.03
CA PHE A 523 2.65 -27.26 -5.17
C PHE A 523 3.49 -27.39 -6.44
N HIS A 524 3.02 -28.18 -7.40
CA HIS A 524 3.60 -28.31 -8.73
C HIS A 524 2.85 -27.40 -9.68
N ILE A 525 3.57 -26.51 -10.36
CA ILE A 525 3.02 -25.46 -11.19
C ILE A 525 3.61 -25.57 -12.60
N GLU A 526 2.77 -25.60 -13.62
CA GLU A 526 3.16 -25.65 -15.03
C GLU A 526 2.39 -24.61 -15.83
N ASN A 527 3.09 -23.63 -16.44
CA ASN A 527 2.49 -22.52 -17.20
C ASN A 527 1.31 -21.85 -16.46
N ALA A 528 1.47 -21.60 -15.17
CA ALA A 528 0.41 -21.11 -14.29
C ALA A 528 0.99 -20.18 -13.22
N SER A 529 0.11 -19.44 -12.53
CA SER A 529 0.42 -18.52 -11.44
C SER A 529 -0.32 -18.94 -10.17
N LEU A 530 0.39 -19.07 -9.05
CA LEU A 530 -0.17 -19.35 -7.73
C LEU A 530 -0.02 -18.11 -6.83
N TYR A 531 -1.14 -17.55 -6.36
CA TYR A 531 -1.17 -16.33 -5.54
C TYR A 531 -1.18 -16.63 -4.04
N ALA A 532 -2.03 -17.58 -3.62
CA ALA A 532 -2.20 -17.94 -2.22
C ALA A 532 -2.79 -19.32 -2.06
N PHE A 533 -2.65 -19.89 -0.85
CA PHE A 533 -3.40 -21.08 -0.42
C PHE A 533 -3.89 -20.90 1.02
N TRP A 534 -4.93 -21.63 1.41
CA TRP A 534 -5.46 -21.65 2.77
C TRP A 534 -6.30 -22.91 3.02
N THR A 535 -6.65 -23.12 4.27
CA THR A 535 -7.54 -24.22 4.68
C THR A 535 -8.87 -23.68 5.22
N GLU A 536 -9.93 -24.42 4.98
CA GLU A 536 -11.26 -24.17 5.55
C GLU A 536 -11.90 -25.48 6.04
N GLN A 537 -12.92 -25.38 6.89
CA GLN A 537 -13.84 -26.49 7.09
C GLN A 537 -14.68 -26.65 5.82
N ALA A 538 -14.38 -27.68 5.04
CA ALA A 538 -15.16 -27.96 3.85
C ALA A 538 -16.52 -28.55 4.25
N PRO A 539 -17.61 -28.25 3.55
CA PRO A 539 -18.86 -29.00 3.73
C PRO A 539 -18.58 -30.48 3.53
N ALA A 540 -19.19 -31.34 4.35
CA ALA A 540 -19.18 -32.79 4.14
C ALA A 540 -19.62 -33.07 2.70
N ALA A 541 -18.91 -33.96 2.01
CA ALA A 541 -19.14 -34.28 0.60
C ALA A 541 -20.51 -34.94 0.39
#